data_9958da328e9e95148288c99be6aeb191
#
_entry.id   9958da328e9e95148288c99be6aeb191
#
_cell.length_a   1.000
_cell.length_b   1.000
_cell.length_c   1.000
_cell.angle_alpha   90.00
_cell.angle_beta   90.00
_cell.angle_gamma   90.00
#
_symmetry.space_group_name_H-M   'P 1'
#
loop_
_entity.id
_entity.type
_entity.pdbx_description
1 polymer ?
#
loop_
_entity_poly.entity_id
_entity_poly.type
_entity_poly.pdbx_seq_one_letter_code
_entity_poly.pdbx_strand_id
1 'polypeptide(L)'
;MQDARGPPGSPPAGPARSGSMTSPCVSCPLPAPSPSGFLFLFVFVMGVAPSPALTAGCPDRCVCDDQLVVQCAGQHLTAFPADLPLATRQLILSNNRIAELPPLALNYLSDLAYLDCSNNSLTEVTESTFGNLRKLAYLDLSFNALTRIEARTFGPLAGLVMLRMTDNPGLAAVHADAFAENAALQVLDVSRNNLTALNVTSLVALPALRAVGLSGNPWSCACDNEDLCLWVHVEGFKFQDEGQTVCQDPPEMSGQRLAEVGMQLRAGCHQGLGYWDYLFFIAIGFVIFSAGTVSAWVMGVLMVLYERYTKRKSEEVDSDDEDDRGGGGGGGGGGGGGCGGQGNGDLSKPSMQV
;
A
#
# COMPACT_ATOMS: atom_id res chain seq x y z
N MET A 1 -47.45 6.38 -40.63
CA MET A 1 -46.24 6.19 -41.42
C MET A 1 -45.21 5.70 -40.46
N GLN A 2 -45.22 4.43 -40.09
CA GLN A 2 -44.52 3.28 -40.74
C GLN A 2 -43.06 3.60 -41.02
N ASP A 3 -42.14 3.10 -40.19
CA ASP A 3 -41.31 2.01 -40.65
C ASP A 3 -40.60 1.31 -39.49
N ALA A 4 -40.80 0.01 -39.42
CA ALA A 4 -40.15 -0.98 -38.59
C ALA A 4 -38.87 -1.47 -39.28
N ARG A 5 -37.75 -1.64 -38.57
CA ARG A 5 -36.64 -2.53 -38.97
C ARG A 5 -36.22 -3.43 -37.82
N GLY A 6 -36.40 -4.71 -38.05
CA GLY A 6 -36.01 -5.81 -37.18
C GLY A 6 -34.50 -6.12 -37.21
N PRO A 7 -34.03 -7.04 -36.33
CA PRO A 7 -32.61 -7.34 -36.13
C PRO A 7 -32.04 -8.32 -37.18
N PRO A 8 -30.74 -8.33 -37.46
CA PRO A 8 -30.08 -9.24 -38.37
C PRO A 8 -29.77 -10.60 -37.75
N GLY A 9 -29.92 -11.61 -38.62
CA GLY A 9 -29.88 -13.02 -38.35
C GLY A 9 -28.50 -13.62 -38.06
N SER A 10 -28.58 -14.82 -37.49
CA SER A 10 -27.48 -15.75 -37.18
C SER A 10 -26.92 -16.41 -38.45
N PRO A 11 -25.60 -16.75 -38.49
CA PRO A 11 -25.03 -17.54 -39.56
C PRO A 11 -25.23 -19.07 -39.37
N PRO A 12 -25.20 -19.86 -40.49
CA PRO A 12 -25.62 -21.25 -40.52
C PRO A 12 -24.55 -22.25 -40.08
N ALA A 13 -25.05 -23.40 -39.60
CA ALA A 13 -24.29 -24.59 -39.26
C ALA A 13 -23.73 -25.30 -40.51
N GLY A 14 -22.46 -25.71 -40.47
CA GLY A 14 -21.81 -26.56 -41.44
C GLY A 14 -21.80 -28.04 -40.99
N PRO A 15 -21.64 -29.01 -41.91
CA PRO A 15 -22.14 -30.37 -41.74
C PRO A 15 -21.14 -31.31 -41.03
N ALA A 16 -21.73 -32.30 -40.36
CA ALA A 16 -21.11 -33.46 -39.75
C ALA A 16 -20.38 -34.36 -40.76
N ARG A 17 -19.17 -34.78 -40.45
CA ARG A 17 -18.52 -35.92 -41.09
C ARG A 17 -18.55 -37.13 -40.15
N SER A 18 -19.31 -38.12 -40.58
CA SER A 18 -19.28 -39.50 -40.12
C SER A 18 -17.98 -40.17 -40.57
N GLY A 19 -17.30 -40.83 -39.67
CA GLY A 19 -16.17 -41.72 -39.95
C GLY A 19 -16.28 -42.95 -39.08
N SER A 20 -16.92 -43.98 -39.61
CA SER A 20 -17.01 -45.33 -39.13
C SER A 20 -15.63 -46.03 -39.34
N MET A 21 -15.12 -46.68 -38.31
CA MET A 21 -14.20 -47.80 -38.49
C MET A 21 -14.45 -48.87 -37.44
N THR A 22 -14.78 -50.01 -38.01
CA THR A 22 -15.11 -51.30 -37.47
C THR A 22 -13.93 -52.02 -36.82
N SER A 23 -14.27 -52.80 -35.83
CA SER A 23 -13.64 -53.91 -35.11
C SER A 23 -12.47 -54.67 -35.79
N PRO A 24 -11.68 -55.51 -35.04
CA PRO A 24 -12.31 -56.77 -34.60
C PRO A 24 -11.92 -57.26 -33.18
N CYS A 25 -12.79 -58.12 -32.68
CA CYS A 25 -12.68 -58.97 -31.53
C CYS A 25 -11.48 -59.94 -31.65
N VAL A 26 -10.72 -60.12 -30.56
CA VAL A 26 -9.91 -61.32 -30.35
C VAL A 26 -10.42 -61.97 -29.06
N SER A 27 -11.02 -63.11 -29.23
CA SER A 27 -11.45 -64.04 -28.18
C SER A 27 -10.22 -64.73 -27.60
N CYS A 28 -10.08 -64.76 -26.28
CA CYS A 28 -9.25 -65.71 -25.56
C CYS A 28 -10.08 -66.48 -24.54
N PRO A 29 -9.88 -67.79 -24.41
CA PRO A 29 -10.78 -68.71 -23.75
C PRO A 29 -10.52 -68.76 -22.21
N LEU A 30 -11.62 -69.00 -21.48
CA LEU A 30 -11.65 -69.33 -20.06
C LEU A 30 -11.06 -70.75 -19.83
N PRO A 31 -10.25 -70.95 -18.79
CA PRO A 31 -9.97 -72.30 -18.30
C PRO A 31 -11.09 -72.79 -17.35
N ALA A 32 -11.45 -74.05 -17.47
CA ALA A 32 -12.45 -74.77 -16.73
C ALA A 32 -12.10 -74.94 -15.23
N PRO A 33 -13.07 -75.07 -14.35
CA PRO A 33 -12.83 -75.25 -12.92
C PRO A 33 -12.47 -76.70 -12.58
N SER A 34 -11.43 -76.87 -11.78
CA SER A 34 -11.13 -78.13 -11.08
C SER A 34 -11.84 -78.21 -9.74
N PRO A 35 -12.43 -79.37 -9.37
CA PRO A 35 -13.12 -79.50 -8.09
C PRO A 35 -12.13 -79.99 -7.04
N SER A 36 -11.87 -79.22 -6.02
CA SER A 36 -11.50 -79.69 -4.67
C SER A 36 -11.14 -78.53 -3.76
N GLY A 37 -11.88 -78.35 -2.74
CA GLY A 37 -11.53 -77.49 -1.61
C GLY A 37 -12.72 -76.74 -1.07
N PHE A 38 -13.57 -77.43 -0.31
CA PHE A 38 -14.41 -76.76 0.65
C PHE A 38 -13.52 -76.07 1.70
N LEU A 39 -13.19 -74.85 1.45
CA LEU A 39 -12.69 -73.97 2.48
C LEU A 39 -13.80 -73.01 2.79
N PHE A 40 -14.29 -73.10 4.01
CA PHE A 40 -15.23 -72.15 4.61
C PHE A 40 -14.71 -70.73 4.43
N LEU A 41 -15.15 -70.06 3.42
CA LEU A 41 -15.02 -68.59 3.37
C LEU A 41 -16.12 -68.04 4.28
N PHE A 42 -15.76 -67.89 5.54
CA PHE A 42 -16.43 -66.91 6.39
C PHE A 42 -16.23 -65.55 5.70
N VAL A 43 -17.13 -65.18 4.80
CA VAL A 43 -17.34 -63.80 4.47
C VAL A 43 -17.81 -63.11 5.75
N PHE A 44 -16.83 -62.61 6.51
CA PHE A 44 -17.06 -61.50 7.40
C PHE A 44 -17.59 -60.40 6.47
N VAL A 45 -18.91 -60.29 6.35
CA VAL A 45 -19.57 -59.05 6.10
C VAL A 45 -19.25 -58.21 7.30
N MET A 46 -18.02 -57.68 7.34
CA MET A 46 -17.77 -56.46 8.02
C MET A 46 -18.71 -55.48 7.37
N GLY A 47 -19.89 -55.34 7.97
CA GLY A 47 -20.63 -54.12 7.83
C GLY A 47 -19.62 -53.05 8.11
N VAL A 48 -19.14 -52.38 7.05
CA VAL A 48 -18.58 -51.06 7.16
C VAL A 48 -19.76 -50.26 7.67
N ALA A 49 -19.93 -50.31 9.01
CA ALA A 49 -20.66 -49.26 9.68
C ALA A 49 -20.00 -48.00 9.09
N PRO A 50 -20.77 -47.05 8.50
CA PRO A 50 -20.19 -45.78 8.17
C PRO A 50 -19.45 -45.37 9.45
N SER A 51 -18.12 -45.31 9.37
CA SER A 51 -17.33 -44.74 10.47
C SER A 51 -18.12 -43.49 10.82
N PRO A 52 -18.48 -43.27 12.07
CA PRO A 52 -18.94 -41.97 12.45
C PRO A 52 -17.83 -41.06 11.95
N ALA A 53 -18.05 -40.43 10.75
CA ALA A 53 -17.22 -39.38 10.27
C ALA A 53 -17.06 -38.54 11.50
N LEU A 54 -15.82 -38.37 11.94
CA LEU A 54 -15.46 -37.60 13.11
C LEU A 54 -16.27 -36.30 13.08
N THR A 55 -17.46 -36.32 13.63
CA THR A 55 -18.19 -35.14 14.10
C THR A 55 -17.53 -34.67 15.40
N ALA A 56 -16.24 -34.95 15.53
CA ALA A 56 -15.39 -34.33 16.50
C ALA A 56 -15.31 -32.87 16.13
N GLY A 57 -16.14 -32.04 16.77
CA GLY A 57 -15.94 -30.64 16.76
C GLY A 57 -16.91 -29.79 15.97
N CYS A 58 -18.20 -30.17 15.79
CA CYS A 58 -19.19 -29.15 15.49
C CYS A 58 -19.66 -28.52 16.80
N PRO A 59 -19.48 -27.20 16.99
CA PRO A 59 -19.89 -26.54 18.22
C PRO A 59 -21.40 -26.67 18.46
N ASP A 60 -21.78 -26.72 19.74
CA ASP A 60 -23.19 -26.65 20.12
C ASP A 60 -23.84 -25.40 19.48
N ARG A 61 -25.08 -25.56 19.01
CA ARG A 61 -25.88 -24.53 18.32
C ARG A 61 -25.38 -24.14 16.93
N CYS A 62 -24.29 -24.73 16.41
CA CYS A 62 -23.85 -24.52 15.05
C CYS A 62 -24.22 -25.70 14.15
N VAL A 63 -24.25 -25.46 12.85
CA VAL A 63 -24.42 -26.48 11.82
C VAL A 63 -23.14 -26.55 11.02
N CYS A 64 -22.58 -27.75 10.91
CA CYS A 64 -21.38 -27.99 10.12
C CYS A 64 -21.73 -28.85 8.92
N ASP A 65 -21.22 -28.49 7.75
CA ASP A 65 -21.45 -29.25 6.54
C ASP A 65 -20.17 -29.91 5.99
N ASP A 66 -20.35 -30.78 5.02
CA ASP A 66 -19.25 -31.49 4.36
C ASP A 66 -18.37 -30.57 3.51
N GLN A 67 -18.78 -29.32 3.26
CA GLN A 67 -18.02 -28.31 2.52
C GLN A 67 -17.13 -27.46 3.41
N LEU A 68 -16.93 -27.87 4.66
CA LEU A 68 -16.10 -27.20 5.66
C LEU A 68 -16.67 -25.80 6.03
N VAL A 69 -17.96 -25.65 5.98
CA VAL A 69 -18.72 -24.48 6.44
C VAL A 69 -19.26 -24.74 7.85
N VAL A 70 -19.02 -23.79 8.74
CA VAL A 70 -19.59 -23.77 10.10
C VAL A 70 -20.52 -22.58 10.20
N GLN A 71 -21.81 -22.88 10.32
CA GLN A 71 -22.88 -21.90 10.40
C GLN A 71 -23.38 -21.76 11.83
N CYS A 72 -23.10 -20.63 12.46
CA CYS A 72 -23.50 -20.29 13.84
C CYS A 72 -24.33 -19.00 13.90
N ALA A 73 -24.87 -18.52 12.75
CA ALA A 73 -25.58 -17.24 12.71
C ALA A 73 -26.87 -17.27 13.55
N GLY A 74 -27.14 -16.18 14.29
CA GLY A 74 -28.39 -15.97 15.01
C GLY A 74 -28.61 -16.92 16.20
N GLN A 75 -27.56 -17.53 16.73
CA GLN A 75 -27.64 -18.53 17.81
C GLN A 75 -27.57 -17.93 19.22
N HIS A 76 -27.61 -16.59 19.31
CA HIS A 76 -27.49 -15.87 20.59
C HIS A 76 -26.19 -16.20 21.35
N LEU A 77 -25.11 -16.48 20.62
CA LEU A 77 -23.81 -16.74 21.22
C LEU A 77 -23.27 -15.46 21.86
N THR A 78 -22.74 -15.59 23.08
CA THR A 78 -22.11 -14.50 23.83
C THR A 78 -20.59 -14.60 23.82
N ALA A 79 -20.05 -15.73 23.40
CA ALA A 79 -18.64 -16.00 23.28
C ALA A 79 -18.35 -16.72 21.95
N PHE A 80 -17.09 -16.66 21.52
CA PHE A 80 -16.61 -17.40 20.35
C PHE A 80 -16.80 -18.91 20.57
N PRO A 81 -17.35 -19.67 19.60
CA PRO A 81 -17.62 -21.10 19.78
C PRO A 81 -16.32 -21.89 19.99
N ALA A 82 -16.34 -22.77 20.95
CA ALA A 82 -15.26 -23.75 21.18
C ALA A 82 -15.38 -24.93 20.18
N ASP A 83 -14.34 -25.74 20.09
CA ASP A 83 -14.32 -27.01 19.37
C ASP A 83 -14.66 -26.91 17.86
N LEU A 84 -14.26 -25.81 17.22
CA LEU A 84 -14.39 -25.65 15.76
C LEU A 84 -13.53 -26.69 15.01
N PRO A 85 -14.02 -27.31 13.93
CA PRO A 85 -13.23 -28.17 13.07
C PRO A 85 -12.02 -27.41 12.50
N LEU A 86 -10.82 -27.94 12.68
CA LEU A 86 -9.58 -27.27 12.22
C LEU A 86 -9.54 -27.04 10.71
N ALA A 87 -10.24 -27.84 9.93
CA ALA A 87 -10.33 -27.73 8.48
C ALA A 87 -11.36 -26.68 8.01
N THR A 88 -12.01 -25.95 8.94
CA THR A 88 -13.04 -24.95 8.61
C THR A 88 -12.51 -23.94 7.60
N ARG A 89 -13.25 -23.76 6.49
CA ARG A 89 -12.96 -22.77 5.45
C ARG A 89 -13.88 -21.56 5.50
N GLN A 90 -15.11 -21.77 5.97
CA GLN A 90 -16.09 -20.70 6.11
C GLN A 90 -16.66 -20.75 7.53
N LEU A 91 -16.58 -19.64 8.23
CA LEU A 91 -17.12 -19.48 9.57
C LEU A 91 -18.09 -18.31 9.59
N ILE A 92 -19.35 -18.57 9.89
CA ILE A 92 -20.42 -17.57 9.90
C ILE A 92 -20.92 -17.42 11.34
N LEU A 93 -20.56 -16.32 11.95
CA LEU A 93 -20.88 -15.95 13.33
C LEU A 93 -21.84 -14.77 13.43
N SER A 94 -22.43 -14.36 12.29
CA SER A 94 -23.26 -13.16 12.25
C SER A 94 -24.49 -13.25 13.13
N ASN A 95 -25.03 -12.09 13.51
CA ASN A 95 -26.25 -11.95 14.31
C ASN A 95 -26.16 -12.64 15.69
N ASN A 96 -25.06 -12.44 16.42
CA ASN A 96 -24.84 -12.95 17.76
C ASN A 96 -24.55 -11.80 18.76
N ARG A 97 -23.94 -12.10 19.90
CA ARG A 97 -23.54 -11.13 20.92
C ARG A 97 -22.08 -11.34 21.35
N ILE A 98 -21.24 -11.73 20.42
CA ILE A 98 -19.83 -12.02 20.66
C ILE A 98 -19.11 -10.69 20.85
N ALA A 99 -18.42 -10.54 22.01
CA ALA A 99 -17.73 -9.32 22.35
C ALA A 99 -16.24 -9.31 21.96
N GLU A 100 -15.65 -10.50 21.78
CA GLU A 100 -14.23 -10.63 21.44
C GLU A 100 -13.96 -11.85 20.56
N LEU A 101 -12.93 -11.76 19.73
CA LEU A 101 -12.42 -12.87 18.93
C LEU A 101 -11.12 -13.36 19.59
N PRO A 102 -11.12 -14.54 20.24
CA PRO A 102 -9.94 -15.05 20.93
C PRO A 102 -8.84 -15.41 19.92
N PRO A 103 -7.67 -14.76 19.95
CA PRO A 103 -6.62 -14.96 18.95
C PRO A 103 -6.17 -16.42 18.86
N LEU A 104 -6.04 -17.07 20.01
CA LEU A 104 -5.57 -18.46 20.06
C LEU A 104 -6.53 -19.39 19.32
N ALA A 105 -7.83 -19.34 19.61
CA ALA A 105 -8.82 -20.22 18.99
C ALA A 105 -8.99 -19.93 17.50
N LEU A 106 -9.02 -18.67 17.12
CA LEU A 106 -9.22 -18.24 15.72
C LEU A 106 -8.00 -18.62 14.84
N ASN A 107 -6.79 -18.43 15.33
CA ASN A 107 -5.56 -18.69 14.57
C ASN A 107 -5.24 -20.18 14.33
N TYR A 108 -5.93 -21.11 14.99
CA TYR A 108 -5.87 -22.52 14.65
C TYR A 108 -6.58 -22.85 13.32
N LEU A 109 -7.49 -21.99 12.86
CA LEU A 109 -8.24 -22.16 11.62
C LEU A 109 -7.43 -21.67 10.41
N SER A 110 -6.24 -22.21 10.19
CA SER A 110 -5.29 -21.74 9.16
C SER A 110 -5.80 -21.85 7.72
N ASP A 111 -6.84 -22.63 7.48
CA ASP A 111 -7.50 -22.81 6.19
C ASP A 111 -8.72 -21.91 5.99
N LEU A 112 -9.04 -21.06 6.98
CA LEU A 112 -10.16 -20.15 6.93
C LEU A 112 -10.02 -19.15 5.79
N ALA A 113 -11.02 -19.14 4.89
CA ALA A 113 -11.07 -18.26 3.74
C ALA A 113 -12.20 -17.21 3.83
N TYR A 114 -13.25 -17.50 4.60
CA TYR A 114 -14.40 -16.64 4.78
C TYR A 114 -14.76 -16.54 6.26
N LEU A 115 -14.85 -15.33 6.78
CA LEU A 115 -15.24 -15.03 8.17
C LEU A 115 -16.29 -13.92 8.17
N ASP A 116 -17.49 -14.25 8.63
CA ASP A 116 -18.56 -13.29 8.87
C ASP A 116 -18.81 -13.15 10.37
N CYS A 117 -18.40 -12.02 10.94
CA CYS A 117 -18.65 -11.62 12.32
C CYS A 117 -19.61 -10.44 12.41
N SER A 118 -20.39 -10.18 11.35
CA SER A 118 -21.29 -9.05 11.32
C SER A 118 -22.41 -9.12 12.37
N ASN A 119 -22.89 -7.98 12.78
CA ASN A 119 -23.95 -7.83 13.79
C ASN A 119 -23.65 -8.63 15.08
N ASN A 120 -22.57 -8.20 15.73
CA ASN A 120 -22.10 -8.70 17.02
C ASN A 120 -21.82 -7.53 17.97
N SER A 121 -21.03 -7.75 19.01
CA SER A 121 -20.65 -6.74 20.01
C SER A 121 -19.14 -6.55 20.09
N LEU A 122 -18.41 -6.78 18.98
CA LEU A 122 -16.95 -6.66 18.95
C LEU A 122 -16.54 -5.21 19.19
N THR A 123 -15.65 -5.01 20.16
CA THR A 123 -15.15 -3.68 20.53
C THR A 123 -13.79 -3.37 19.96
N GLU A 124 -12.98 -4.40 19.73
CA GLU A 124 -11.64 -4.27 19.15
C GLU A 124 -11.23 -5.50 18.36
N VAL A 125 -10.33 -5.30 17.41
CA VAL A 125 -9.57 -6.32 16.70
C VAL A 125 -8.12 -5.84 16.56
N THR A 126 -7.16 -6.76 16.65
CA THR A 126 -5.72 -6.45 16.64
C THR A 126 -4.96 -7.33 15.65
N GLU A 127 -3.70 -7.03 15.39
CA GLU A 127 -2.81 -7.87 14.58
C GLU A 127 -2.81 -9.33 15.09
N SER A 128 -2.76 -9.54 16.40
CA SER A 128 -2.77 -10.88 17.02
C SER A 128 -4.07 -11.64 16.79
N THR A 129 -5.20 -10.96 16.63
CA THR A 129 -6.49 -11.58 16.35
C THR A 129 -6.43 -12.42 15.07
N PHE A 130 -5.68 -11.96 14.06
CA PHE A 130 -5.63 -12.56 12.72
C PHE A 130 -4.27 -13.18 12.36
N GLY A 131 -3.37 -13.34 13.31
CA GLY A 131 -1.94 -13.63 13.12
C GLY A 131 -1.58 -14.79 12.17
N ASN A 132 -2.47 -15.80 12.01
CA ASN A 132 -2.21 -16.97 11.18
C ASN A 132 -3.23 -17.17 10.04
N LEU A 133 -4.11 -16.21 9.78
CA LEU A 133 -5.21 -16.35 8.81
C LEU A 133 -4.81 -15.89 7.39
N ARG A 134 -3.69 -16.36 6.89
CA ARG A 134 -3.12 -15.92 5.59
C ARG A 134 -4.00 -16.23 4.37
N LYS A 135 -4.92 -17.20 4.49
CA LYS A 135 -5.84 -17.60 3.42
C LYS A 135 -7.18 -16.86 3.49
N LEU A 136 -7.40 -16.05 4.52
CA LEU A 136 -8.65 -15.32 4.68
C LEU A 136 -8.81 -14.32 3.52
N ALA A 137 -9.86 -14.53 2.72
CA ALA A 137 -10.16 -13.69 1.56
C ALA A 137 -11.34 -12.75 1.80
N TYR A 138 -12.27 -13.12 2.65
CA TYR A 138 -13.43 -12.33 3.03
C TYR A 138 -13.51 -12.15 4.53
N LEU A 139 -13.64 -10.91 5.00
CA LEU A 139 -13.86 -10.56 6.39
C LEU A 139 -14.96 -9.51 6.51
N ASP A 140 -16.01 -9.83 7.28
CA ASP A 140 -17.07 -8.88 7.62
C ASP A 140 -17.12 -8.62 9.12
N LEU A 141 -16.87 -7.38 9.50
CA LEU A 141 -16.92 -6.85 10.86
C LEU A 141 -18.00 -5.76 11.00
N SER A 142 -18.93 -5.70 10.07
CA SER A 142 -19.99 -4.68 10.06
C SER A 142 -20.97 -4.85 11.22
N PHE A 143 -21.64 -3.77 11.60
CA PHE A 143 -22.63 -3.77 12.69
C PHE A 143 -22.05 -4.27 14.02
N ASN A 144 -20.91 -3.71 14.42
CA ASN A 144 -20.24 -3.99 15.68
C ASN A 144 -20.02 -2.69 16.49
N ALA A 145 -19.27 -2.80 17.57
CA ALA A 145 -18.94 -1.68 18.47
C ALA A 145 -17.46 -1.29 18.38
N LEU A 146 -16.82 -1.48 17.23
CA LEU A 146 -15.43 -1.11 17.02
C LEU A 146 -15.25 0.40 17.21
N THR A 147 -14.15 0.80 17.85
CA THR A 147 -13.86 2.20 18.15
C THR A 147 -12.67 2.75 17.36
N ARG A 148 -11.69 1.91 17.12
CA ARG A 148 -10.48 2.25 16.33
C ARG A 148 -9.84 1.01 15.74
N ILE A 149 -9.08 1.21 14.68
CA ILE A 149 -8.25 0.18 14.04
C ILE A 149 -6.79 0.62 14.17
N GLU A 150 -5.98 -0.22 14.78
CA GLU A 150 -4.57 0.04 15.04
C GLU A 150 -3.68 -0.27 13.82
N ALA A 151 -2.41 0.11 13.89
CA ALA A 151 -1.42 -0.23 12.88
C ALA A 151 -1.33 -1.74 12.69
N ARG A 152 -1.18 -2.19 11.44
CA ARG A 152 -0.97 -3.60 11.07
C ARG A 152 -2.09 -4.56 11.48
N THR A 153 -3.24 -4.06 11.95
CA THR A 153 -4.36 -4.93 12.38
C THR A 153 -4.70 -6.00 11.34
N PHE A 154 -4.71 -5.64 10.06
CA PHE A 154 -4.98 -6.57 8.96
C PHE A 154 -3.73 -7.08 8.25
N GLY A 155 -2.52 -6.70 8.69
CA GLY A 155 -1.24 -7.09 8.09
C GLY A 155 -1.09 -8.61 7.88
N PRO A 156 -1.43 -9.48 8.84
CA PRO A 156 -1.34 -10.92 8.66
C PRO A 156 -2.20 -11.50 7.54
N LEU A 157 -3.25 -10.77 7.11
CA LEU A 157 -4.25 -11.22 6.13
C LEU A 157 -3.77 -11.02 4.69
N ALA A 158 -2.67 -11.66 4.30
CA ALA A 158 -2.07 -11.49 2.98
C ALA A 158 -3.00 -11.86 1.81
N GLY A 159 -3.97 -12.75 2.05
CA GLY A 159 -4.97 -13.19 1.07
C GLY A 159 -6.25 -12.37 1.04
N LEU A 160 -6.37 -11.31 1.85
CA LEU A 160 -7.62 -10.56 2.01
C LEU A 160 -8.00 -9.82 0.71
N VAL A 161 -9.19 -10.16 0.19
CA VAL A 161 -9.76 -9.58 -1.03
C VAL A 161 -10.86 -8.57 -0.70
N MET A 162 -11.70 -8.88 0.28
CA MET A 162 -12.80 -8.02 0.70
C MET A 162 -12.81 -7.85 2.22
N LEU A 163 -12.87 -6.58 2.65
CA LEU A 163 -13.04 -6.18 4.04
C LEU A 163 -14.24 -5.24 4.17
N ARG A 164 -15.16 -5.61 5.03
CA ARG A 164 -16.32 -4.80 5.39
C ARG A 164 -16.30 -4.47 6.87
N MET A 165 -16.43 -3.20 7.19
CA MET A 165 -16.48 -2.66 8.55
C MET A 165 -17.53 -1.54 8.64
N THR A 166 -18.67 -1.72 7.96
CA THR A 166 -19.72 -0.70 7.96
C THR A 166 -20.49 -0.68 9.28
N ASP A 167 -21.19 0.41 9.54
CA ASP A 167 -22.14 0.47 10.67
C ASP A 167 -21.50 0.17 12.04
N ASN A 168 -20.30 0.70 12.27
CA ASN A 168 -19.66 0.73 13.59
C ASN A 168 -19.70 2.17 14.10
N PRO A 169 -20.74 2.60 14.81
CA PRO A 169 -20.95 4.01 15.16
C PRO A 169 -19.89 4.58 16.11
N GLY A 170 -19.10 3.74 16.75
CA GLY A 170 -17.95 4.12 17.58
C GLY A 170 -16.64 4.28 16.82
N LEU A 171 -16.54 3.79 15.57
CA LEU A 171 -15.28 3.76 14.80
C LEU A 171 -14.91 5.15 14.29
N ALA A 172 -14.02 5.79 15.05
CA ALA A 172 -13.59 7.17 14.81
C ALA A 172 -12.18 7.28 14.20
N ALA A 173 -11.38 6.24 14.25
CA ALA A 173 -10.00 6.27 13.77
C ALA A 173 -9.56 4.95 13.12
N VAL A 174 -8.86 5.07 12.00
CA VAL A 174 -8.16 3.97 11.32
C VAL A 174 -6.72 4.40 11.10
N HIS A 175 -5.78 3.60 11.62
CA HIS A 175 -4.36 3.91 11.48
C HIS A 175 -3.91 3.85 10.01
N ALA A 176 -3.00 4.72 9.61
CA ALA A 176 -2.49 4.79 8.24
C ALA A 176 -1.97 3.43 7.73
N ASP A 177 -1.26 2.67 8.57
CA ASP A 177 -0.64 1.41 8.21
C ASP A 177 -1.53 0.18 8.45
N ALA A 178 -2.83 0.38 8.76
CA ALA A 178 -3.73 -0.73 9.04
C ALA A 178 -3.83 -1.74 7.87
N PHE A 179 -3.69 -1.25 6.63
CA PHE A 179 -3.86 -2.02 5.38
C PHE A 179 -2.56 -2.16 4.57
N ALA A 180 -1.41 -1.67 5.05
CA ALA A 180 -0.20 -1.53 4.24
C ALA A 180 0.30 -2.84 3.59
N GLU A 181 0.02 -4.00 4.18
CA GLU A 181 0.46 -5.31 3.72
C GLU A 181 -0.59 -6.07 2.89
N ASN A 182 -1.80 -5.49 2.70
CA ASN A 182 -2.93 -6.16 2.05
C ASN A 182 -2.95 -5.99 0.53
N ALA A 183 -1.89 -6.39 -0.16
CA ALA A 183 -1.75 -6.20 -1.61
C ALA A 183 -2.85 -6.87 -2.46
N ALA A 184 -3.56 -7.85 -1.93
CA ALA A 184 -4.69 -8.54 -2.59
C ALA A 184 -6.04 -7.84 -2.38
N LEU A 185 -6.13 -6.80 -1.51
CA LEU A 185 -7.38 -6.14 -1.16
C LEU A 185 -8.00 -5.42 -2.36
N GLN A 186 -9.21 -5.82 -2.72
CA GLN A 186 -9.96 -5.28 -3.84
C GLN A 186 -11.14 -4.40 -3.40
N VAL A 187 -11.77 -4.73 -2.29
CA VAL A 187 -12.94 -4.03 -1.77
C VAL A 187 -12.73 -3.70 -0.31
N LEU A 188 -12.80 -2.42 0.02
CA LEU A 188 -12.79 -1.89 1.38
C LEU A 188 -14.06 -1.07 1.60
N ASP A 189 -14.88 -1.47 2.56
CA ASP A 189 -16.09 -0.73 2.90
C ASP A 189 -16.05 -0.29 4.38
N VAL A 190 -15.88 1.02 4.58
CA VAL A 190 -15.90 1.68 5.90
C VAL A 190 -17.05 2.68 6.01
N SER A 191 -18.12 2.46 5.25
CA SER A 191 -19.29 3.36 5.25
C SER A 191 -20.04 3.33 6.58
N ARG A 192 -20.75 4.41 6.88
CA ARG A 192 -21.64 4.56 8.05
C ARG A 192 -20.94 4.27 9.39
N ASN A 193 -19.76 4.84 9.54
CA ASN A 193 -19.01 4.88 10.79
C ASN A 193 -18.96 6.30 11.36
N ASN A 194 -18.00 6.59 12.24
CA ASN A 194 -17.77 7.90 12.83
C ASN A 194 -16.41 8.49 12.43
N LEU A 195 -15.96 8.18 11.19
CA LEU A 195 -14.67 8.66 10.68
C LEU A 195 -14.77 10.11 10.25
N THR A 196 -13.91 10.97 10.79
CA THR A 196 -13.78 12.37 10.38
C THR A 196 -12.63 12.57 9.39
N ALA A 197 -11.62 11.71 9.45
CA ALA A 197 -10.46 11.71 8.56
C ALA A 197 -10.02 10.28 8.25
N LEU A 198 -9.36 10.09 7.12
CA LEU A 198 -8.75 8.83 6.73
C LEU A 198 -7.43 9.11 6.00
N ASN A 199 -6.33 8.61 6.57
CA ASN A 199 -5.06 8.68 5.88
C ASN A 199 -5.04 7.66 4.72
N VAL A 200 -5.01 8.18 3.51
CA VAL A 200 -5.12 7.37 2.28
C VAL A 200 -3.78 6.89 1.73
N THR A 201 -2.67 7.28 2.33
CA THR A 201 -1.33 6.98 1.80
C THR A 201 -1.10 5.49 1.54
N SER A 202 -1.49 4.62 2.48
CA SER A 202 -1.38 3.18 2.30
C SER A 202 -2.41 2.61 1.31
N LEU A 203 -3.61 3.19 1.26
CA LEU A 203 -4.69 2.74 0.36
C LEU A 203 -4.38 3.04 -1.10
N VAL A 204 -3.83 4.21 -1.38
CA VAL A 204 -3.40 4.61 -2.74
C VAL A 204 -2.35 3.65 -3.29
N ALA A 205 -1.49 3.10 -2.43
CA ALA A 205 -0.45 2.16 -2.80
C ALA A 205 -0.94 0.74 -3.07
N LEU A 206 -2.21 0.39 -2.76
CA LEU A 206 -2.74 -0.97 -2.91
C LEU A 206 -3.05 -1.28 -4.39
N PRO A 207 -2.32 -2.20 -5.03
CA PRO A 207 -2.41 -2.41 -6.48
C PRO A 207 -3.72 -3.04 -6.94
N ALA A 208 -4.40 -3.77 -6.07
CA ALA A 208 -5.63 -4.50 -6.40
C ALA A 208 -6.91 -3.73 -6.03
N LEU A 209 -6.82 -2.60 -5.32
CA LEU A 209 -7.97 -1.87 -4.78
C LEU A 209 -8.85 -1.28 -5.90
N ARG A 210 -10.12 -1.69 -5.94
CA ARG A 210 -11.08 -1.35 -7.01
C ARG A 210 -12.33 -0.65 -6.49
N ALA A 211 -12.72 -0.92 -5.26
CA ALA A 211 -13.93 -0.37 -4.67
C ALA A 211 -13.70 0.03 -3.23
N VAL A 212 -14.15 1.25 -2.89
CA VAL A 212 -14.05 1.81 -1.54
C VAL A 212 -15.40 2.43 -1.17
N GLY A 213 -15.94 2.02 -0.04
CA GLY A 213 -17.15 2.60 0.56
C GLY A 213 -16.77 3.59 1.66
N LEU A 214 -17.16 4.85 1.50
CA LEU A 214 -16.86 5.94 2.43
C LEU A 214 -18.10 6.67 2.92
N SER A 215 -19.28 6.41 2.34
CA SER A 215 -20.51 7.14 2.59
C SER A 215 -20.96 7.09 4.05
N GLY A 216 -21.70 8.08 4.51
CA GLY A 216 -22.31 8.09 5.84
C GLY A 216 -21.33 8.27 7.01
N ASN A 217 -20.15 8.80 6.78
CA ASN A 217 -19.20 9.23 7.79
C ASN A 217 -19.23 10.76 7.92
N PRO A 218 -18.93 11.34 9.10
CA PRO A 218 -18.89 12.78 9.32
C PRO A 218 -17.54 13.38 8.88
N TRP A 219 -17.24 13.37 7.57
CA TRP A 219 -15.96 13.80 7.04
C TRP A 219 -15.65 15.28 7.33
N SER A 220 -14.43 15.53 7.82
CA SER A 220 -13.87 16.89 7.89
C SER A 220 -13.19 17.24 6.57
N CYS A 221 -13.62 18.31 5.92
CA CYS A 221 -13.03 18.83 4.70
C CYS A 221 -12.11 20.01 5.02
N ALA A 222 -11.10 19.75 5.82
CA ALA A 222 -10.04 20.68 6.18
C ALA A 222 -8.68 20.22 5.60
N CYS A 223 -7.65 21.02 5.77
CA CYS A 223 -6.34 20.77 5.13
C CYS A 223 -5.67 19.46 5.59
N ASP A 224 -5.97 18.98 6.76
CA ASP A 224 -5.48 17.70 7.29
C ASP A 224 -6.09 16.47 6.57
N ASN A 225 -7.19 16.66 5.84
CA ASN A 225 -7.87 15.61 5.09
C ASN A 225 -7.91 15.90 3.57
N GLU A 226 -7.05 16.82 3.11
CA GLU A 226 -6.95 17.19 1.69
C GLU A 226 -6.68 15.98 0.80
N ASP A 227 -5.76 15.11 1.22
CA ASP A 227 -5.36 13.93 0.45
C ASP A 227 -6.54 12.98 0.19
N LEU A 228 -7.42 12.78 1.17
CA LEU A 228 -8.64 11.99 0.98
C LEU A 228 -9.57 12.63 -0.05
N CYS A 229 -9.85 13.93 0.09
CA CYS A 229 -10.74 14.64 -0.82
C CYS A 229 -10.19 14.66 -2.25
N LEU A 230 -8.88 14.84 -2.40
CA LEU A 230 -8.21 14.80 -3.69
C LEU A 230 -8.22 13.40 -4.30
N TRP A 231 -7.98 12.37 -3.50
CA TRP A 231 -8.02 10.98 -3.96
C TRP A 231 -9.41 10.59 -4.47
N VAL A 232 -10.47 10.94 -3.74
CA VAL A 232 -11.85 10.73 -4.18
C VAL A 232 -12.15 11.49 -5.48
N HIS A 233 -11.63 12.71 -5.63
CA HIS A 233 -11.78 13.49 -6.87
C HIS A 233 -11.09 12.82 -8.07
N VAL A 234 -9.86 12.32 -7.90
CA VAL A 234 -9.05 11.76 -8.99
C VAL A 234 -9.50 10.35 -9.38
N GLU A 235 -9.85 9.53 -8.39
CA GLU A 235 -10.18 8.12 -8.58
C GLU A 235 -11.66 7.81 -8.32
N GLY A 236 -12.56 8.75 -8.64
CA GLY A 236 -14.01 8.67 -8.38
C GLY A 236 -14.65 7.35 -8.81
N PHE A 237 -14.12 6.66 -9.83
CA PHE A 237 -14.61 5.36 -10.29
C PHE A 237 -14.49 4.24 -9.25
N LYS A 238 -13.66 4.40 -8.23
CA LYS A 238 -13.52 3.44 -7.11
C LYS A 238 -14.61 3.60 -6.06
N PHE A 239 -15.34 4.72 -6.06
CA PHE A 239 -16.28 5.06 -5.01
C PHE A 239 -17.71 4.82 -5.48
N GLN A 240 -18.36 3.75 -4.98
CA GLN A 240 -19.70 3.35 -5.40
C GLN A 240 -20.79 4.34 -5.01
N ASP A 241 -20.62 5.04 -3.87
CA ASP A 241 -21.57 5.95 -3.27
C ASP A 241 -21.04 7.41 -3.24
N GLU A 242 -20.35 7.83 -4.30
CA GLU A 242 -19.74 9.15 -4.40
C GLU A 242 -20.73 10.30 -4.08
N GLY A 243 -21.99 10.14 -4.52
CA GLY A 243 -23.05 11.11 -4.26
C GLY A 243 -23.46 11.26 -2.80
N GLN A 244 -23.15 10.30 -1.93
CA GLN A 244 -23.48 10.28 -0.51
C GLN A 244 -22.27 10.50 0.39
N THR A 245 -21.08 10.65 -0.19
CA THR A 245 -19.83 10.93 0.53
C THR A 245 -19.66 12.46 0.58
N VAL A 246 -20.10 13.06 1.68
CA VAL A 246 -20.19 14.50 1.84
C VAL A 246 -19.42 15.03 3.05
N CYS A 247 -18.99 16.27 2.99
CA CYS A 247 -18.39 16.99 4.10
C CYS A 247 -19.39 17.23 5.20
N GLN A 248 -18.99 17.07 6.46
CA GLN A 248 -19.75 17.47 7.64
C GLN A 248 -19.18 18.75 8.25
N ASP A 249 -17.87 18.89 8.25
CA ASP A 249 -17.11 20.00 8.82
C ASP A 249 -16.06 20.48 7.80
N PRO A 250 -15.72 21.78 7.71
CA PRO A 250 -16.31 22.92 8.44
C PRO A 250 -17.72 23.28 7.94
N PRO A 251 -18.48 24.09 8.69
CA PRO A 251 -19.87 24.43 8.35
C PRO A 251 -20.04 25.00 6.93
N GLU A 252 -19.05 25.74 6.44
CA GLU A 252 -19.05 26.36 5.10
C GLU A 252 -19.02 25.34 3.97
N MET A 253 -18.51 24.13 4.25
CA MET A 253 -18.40 23.03 3.29
C MET A 253 -19.40 21.90 3.55
N SER A 254 -20.20 22.02 4.62
CA SER A 254 -21.16 20.99 5.00
C SER A 254 -22.15 20.69 3.86
N GLY A 255 -22.33 19.39 3.57
CA GLY A 255 -23.19 18.91 2.50
C GLY A 255 -22.55 18.91 1.09
N GLN A 256 -21.37 19.51 0.91
CA GLN A 256 -20.64 19.40 -0.35
C GLN A 256 -20.00 18.01 -0.50
N ARG A 257 -19.91 17.50 -1.72
CA ARG A 257 -19.31 16.19 -1.99
C ARG A 257 -17.79 16.26 -1.86
N LEU A 258 -17.18 15.24 -1.26
CA LEU A 258 -15.71 15.15 -1.15
C LEU A 258 -15.02 15.29 -2.52
N ALA A 259 -15.57 14.67 -3.54
CA ALA A 259 -15.05 14.74 -4.90
C ALA A 259 -15.02 16.18 -5.47
N GLU A 260 -15.95 17.04 -5.06
CA GLU A 260 -16.05 18.42 -5.57
C GLU A 260 -15.11 19.38 -4.84
N VAL A 261 -14.85 19.12 -3.56
CA VAL A 261 -14.04 20.03 -2.73
C VAL A 261 -12.53 19.78 -2.80
N GLY A 262 -12.08 18.62 -3.31
CA GLY A 262 -10.67 18.24 -3.31
C GLY A 262 -9.74 19.27 -3.95
N MET A 263 -10.08 19.76 -5.14
CA MET A 263 -9.27 20.77 -5.83
C MET A 263 -9.33 22.14 -5.14
N GLN A 264 -10.47 22.50 -4.55
CA GLN A 264 -10.63 23.75 -3.82
C GLN A 264 -9.78 23.74 -2.54
N LEU A 265 -9.79 22.63 -1.80
CA LEU A 265 -8.95 22.44 -0.62
C LEU A 265 -7.46 22.55 -0.97
N ARG A 266 -7.02 21.86 -2.02
CA ARG A 266 -5.63 21.95 -2.47
C ARG A 266 -5.20 23.38 -2.79
N ALA A 267 -6.04 24.13 -3.48
CA ALA A 267 -5.72 25.52 -3.79
C ALA A 267 -5.69 26.41 -2.54
N GLY A 268 -6.54 26.14 -1.54
CA GLY A 268 -6.60 26.89 -0.29
C GLY A 268 -5.51 26.52 0.70
N CYS A 269 -5.20 25.22 0.84
CA CYS A 269 -4.24 24.71 1.81
C CYS A 269 -2.77 24.93 1.37
N HIS A 270 -2.52 24.91 0.06
CA HIS A 270 -1.22 25.21 -0.52
C HIS A 270 -1.25 26.58 -1.21
N GLN A 271 -1.66 27.62 -0.47
CA GLN A 271 -1.48 28.98 -0.94
C GLN A 271 0.01 29.17 -1.20
N GLY A 272 0.38 29.19 -2.49
CA GLY A 272 1.75 29.50 -2.91
C GLY A 272 2.17 30.82 -2.28
N LEU A 273 3.49 31.02 -2.15
CA LEU A 273 4.11 32.25 -1.68
C LEU A 273 3.32 33.46 -2.19
N GLY A 274 2.81 34.28 -1.31
CA GLY A 274 2.06 35.48 -1.67
C GLY A 274 2.97 36.47 -2.43
N TYR A 275 2.37 37.42 -3.15
CA TYR A 275 3.13 38.46 -3.85
C TYR A 275 4.18 39.13 -2.97
N TRP A 276 3.89 39.32 -1.68
CA TRP A 276 4.83 39.89 -0.69
C TRP A 276 6.00 38.98 -0.39
N ASP A 277 5.83 37.68 -0.40
CA ASP A 277 6.91 36.70 -0.19
C ASP A 277 7.89 36.70 -1.38
N TYR A 278 7.35 36.78 -2.61
CA TYR A 278 8.20 36.94 -3.80
C TYR A 278 9.00 38.25 -3.75
N LEU A 279 8.36 39.37 -3.37
CA LEU A 279 9.06 40.64 -3.20
C LEU A 279 10.13 40.55 -2.12
N PHE A 280 9.85 39.88 -1.02
CA PHE A 280 10.81 39.66 0.06
C PHE A 280 12.03 38.86 -0.43
N PHE A 281 11.82 37.75 -1.13
CA PHE A 281 12.92 36.96 -1.70
C PHE A 281 13.73 37.73 -2.74
N ILE A 282 13.06 38.52 -3.60
CA ILE A 282 13.74 39.38 -4.57
C ILE A 282 14.59 40.42 -3.83
N ALA A 283 14.05 41.06 -2.79
CA ALA A 283 14.77 42.03 -2.00
C ALA A 283 16.01 41.45 -1.30
N ILE A 284 15.84 40.25 -0.68
CA ILE A 284 17.01 39.54 -0.06
C ILE A 284 18.04 39.19 -1.13
N GLY A 285 17.61 38.64 -2.27
CA GLY A 285 18.51 38.32 -3.39
C GLY A 285 19.30 39.55 -3.86
N PHE A 286 18.64 40.70 -3.97
CA PHE A 286 19.27 41.97 -4.35
C PHE A 286 20.27 42.44 -3.31
N VAL A 287 19.96 42.33 -2.01
CA VAL A 287 20.88 42.70 -0.92
C VAL A 287 22.12 41.83 -0.94
N ILE A 288 21.98 40.51 -1.07
CA ILE A 288 23.09 39.55 -1.12
C ILE A 288 23.97 39.82 -2.33
N PHE A 289 23.35 40.02 -3.51
CA PHE A 289 24.07 40.32 -4.75
C PHE A 289 24.86 41.65 -4.63
N SER A 290 24.23 42.70 -4.08
CA SER A 290 24.83 44.00 -3.91
C SER A 290 26.00 43.94 -2.92
N ALA A 291 25.83 43.25 -1.79
CA ALA A 291 26.90 43.05 -0.83
C ALA A 291 28.09 42.27 -1.42
N GLY A 292 27.80 41.23 -2.23
CA GLY A 292 28.81 40.46 -2.95
C GLY A 292 29.59 41.30 -3.96
N THR A 293 28.92 42.14 -4.73
CA THR A 293 29.57 43.01 -5.73
C THR A 293 30.43 44.11 -5.04
N VAL A 294 29.94 44.70 -3.96
CA VAL A 294 30.71 45.69 -3.18
C VAL A 294 31.94 45.04 -2.57
N SER A 295 31.82 43.87 -1.96
CA SER A 295 32.98 43.18 -1.38
C SER A 295 34.00 42.76 -2.44
N ALA A 296 33.58 42.28 -3.60
CA ALA A 296 34.49 41.98 -4.73
C ALA A 296 35.22 43.23 -5.21
N TRP A 297 34.51 44.37 -5.30
CA TRP A 297 35.13 45.67 -5.68
C TRP A 297 36.14 46.13 -4.64
N VAL A 298 35.80 46.06 -3.36
CA VAL A 298 36.72 46.42 -2.25
C VAL A 298 37.97 45.55 -2.29
N MET A 299 37.80 44.22 -2.45
CA MET A 299 38.93 43.29 -2.58
C MET A 299 39.82 43.62 -3.78
N GLY A 300 39.21 43.95 -4.93
CA GLY A 300 39.94 44.39 -6.12
C GLY A 300 40.76 45.66 -5.88
N VAL A 301 40.18 46.67 -5.23
CA VAL A 301 40.89 47.90 -4.87
C VAL A 301 42.05 47.61 -3.90
N LEU A 302 41.81 46.78 -2.89
CA LEU A 302 42.86 46.38 -1.93
C LEU A 302 44.01 45.64 -2.61
N MET A 303 43.73 44.75 -3.56
CA MET A 303 44.75 44.05 -4.34
C MET A 303 45.65 45.06 -5.12
N VAL A 304 45.02 46.00 -5.82
CA VAL A 304 45.74 47.01 -6.60
C VAL A 304 46.59 47.92 -5.68
N LEU A 305 46.05 48.31 -4.52
CA LEU A 305 46.82 49.09 -3.53
C LEU A 305 47.98 48.28 -2.96
N TYR A 306 47.79 47.00 -2.69
CA TYR A 306 48.84 46.12 -2.20
C TYR A 306 49.97 45.95 -3.23
N GLU A 307 49.63 45.73 -4.52
CA GLU A 307 50.61 45.65 -5.61
C GLU A 307 51.39 46.96 -5.75
N ARG A 308 50.72 48.10 -5.66
CA ARG A 308 51.42 49.42 -5.69
C ARG A 308 52.31 49.59 -4.50
N TYR A 309 51.93 49.19 -3.31
CA TYR A 309 52.72 49.26 -2.11
C TYR A 309 53.96 48.37 -2.20
N THR A 310 53.83 47.14 -2.62
CA THR A 310 54.93 46.19 -2.80
C THR A 310 55.92 46.68 -3.85
N LYS A 311 55.39 47.24 -4.98
CA LYS A 311 56.26 47.80 -6.03
C LYS A 311 57.08 49.03 -5.57
N ARG A 312 56.48 49.94 -4.77
CA ARG A 312 57.17 51.04 -4.18
C ARG A 312 58.26 50.56 -3.23
N LYS A 313 58.01 49.57 -2.40
CA LYS A 313 58.94 49.00 -1.46
C LYS A 313 60.09 48.29 -2.17
N SER A 314 59.89 47.65 -3.30
CA SER A 314 60.98 47.09 -4.12
C SER A 314 61.82 48.17 -4.79
N GLU A 315 61.21 49.29 -5.27
CA GLU A 315 61.95 50.45 -5.82
C GLU A 315 62.77 51.19 -4.76
N GLU A 316 62.29 51.21 -3.48
CA GLU A 316 63.03 51.79 -2.37
C GLU A 316 64.24 50.92 -1.99
N VAL A 317 64.09 49.57 -2.02
CA VAL A 317 65.20 48.64 -1.73
C VAL A 317 66.28 48.67 -2.83
N ASP A 318 65.82 48.76 -4.11
CA ASP A 318 66.77 48.87 -5.25
C ASP A 318 67.56 50.21 -5.26
N SER A 319 67.01 51.31 -4.68
CA SER A 319 67.70 52.60 -4.58
C SER A 319 68.73 52.62 -3.46
N ASP A 320 68.54 51.85 -2.40
CA ASP A 320 69.50 51.71 -1.28
C ASP A 320 70.71 50.82 -1.64
N ASP A 321 70.55 49.89 -2.65
CA ASP A 321 71.64 49.02 -3.12
C ASP A 321 72.54 49.66 -4.21
N GLU A 322 72.11 50.74 -4.86
CA GLU A 322 72.99 51.48 -5.83
C GLU A 322 74.01 52.43 -5.20
N ASP A 323 73.76 52.86 -3.98
CA ASP A 323 74.71 53.75 -3.28
C ASP A 323 75.92 53.04 -2.62
N ASP A 324 75.92 51.67 -2.54
CA ASP A 324 76.96 50.87 -1.90
C ASP A 324 77.91 50.14 -2.88
N ARG A 325 77.79 50.36 -4.25
CA ARG A 325 78.64 49.73 -5.29
C ARG A 325 79.57 50.68 -5.99
N GLY A 326 80.23 51.51 -5.25
CA GLY A 326 81.39 52.32 -5.67
C GLY A 326 82.70 51.87 -5.09
N GLY A 327 83.27 50.82 -5.59
CA GLY A 327 84.65 50.54 -5.23
C GLY A 327 85.09 49.08 -5.32
N GLY A 328 85.87 48.78 -6.35
CA GLY A 328 86.83 47.73 -6.26
C GLY A 328 86.72 46.53 -7.16
N GLY A 329 87.50 46.60 -8.19
CA GLY A 329 87.81 45.73 -9.26
C GLY A 329 88.25 44.31 -9.02
N GLY A 330 88.24 43.57 -10.11
CA GLY A 330 89.25 42.54 -10.38
C GLY A 330 88.78 41.10 -10.42
N GLY A 331 88.70 40.56 -11.63
CA GLY A 331 89.33 39.30 -11.96
C GLY A 331 88.54 37.99 -11.97
N GLY A 332 88.26 37.47 -13.15
CA GLY A 332 88.64 36.10 -13.45
C GLY A 332 87.61 35.01 -13.42
N GLY A 333 87.19 34.61 -14.63
CA GLY A 333 87.39 33.24 -15.06
C GLY A 333 86.25 32.19 -14.84
N GLY A 334 85.61 31.81 -15.93
CA GLY A 334 85.56 30.37 -16.24
C GLY A 334 84.32 29.54 -15.93
N GLY A 335 83.62 29.20 -16.97
CA GLY A 335 83.30 27.77 -17.19
C GLY A 335 81.93 27.21 -16.81
N GLY A 336 81.17 27.05 -17.77
CA GLY A 336 80.81 25.69 -18.18
C GLY A 336 79.52 25.03 -17.66
N GLY A 337 78.60 24.72 -18.57
CA GLY A 337 77.82 23.51 -18.61
C GLY A 337 76.52 23.53 -17.79
N GLY A 338 75.36 23.32 -18.31
CA GLY A 338 74.93 22.43 -19.26
C GLY A 338 73.75 21.64 -18.73
N CYS A 339 72.68 21.50 -19.53
CA CYS A 339 71.63 20.46 -19.47
C CYS A 339 70.65 20.50 -18.31
N GLY A 340 69.34 20.61 -18.47
CA GLY A 340 68.51 19.73 -19.29
C GLY A 340 67.56 18.97 -18.36
N GLY A 341 66.27 19.07 -18.55
CA GLY A 341 65.33 18.14 -17.89
C GLY A 341 63.87 18.59 -17.94
N GLN A 342 63.19 18.11 -18.97
CA GLN A 342 61.75 18.05 -19.09
C GLN A 342 61.11 17.21 -17.99
N GLY A 343 59.93 17.59 -17.54
CA GLY A 343 59.07 16.76 -16.72
C GLY A 343 57.62 17.21 -16.82
N ASN A 344 56.88 16.59 -17.75
CA ASN A 344 55.43 16.60 -17.84
C ASN A 344 54.82 16.05 -16.55
N GLY A 345 53.78 16.66 -16.04
CA GLY A 345 52.91 16.16 -14.98
C GLY A 345 51.47 16.57 -15.21
N ASP A 346 50.76 15.69 -15.84
CA ASP A 346 49.30 15.65 -16.05
C ASP A 346 48.60 15.73 -14.69
N LEU A 347 47.57 16.56 -14.54
CA LEU A 347 46.65 16.55 -13.39
C LEU A 347 45.21 16.59 -13.89
N SER A 348 44.63 15.42 -13.87
CA SER A 348 43.23 15.08 -14.06
C SER A 348 42.29 15.87 -13.15
N LYS A 349 41.20 16.36 -13.75
CA LYS A 349 39.98 16.90 -13.12
C LYS A 349 39.17 15.78 -12.46
N PRO A 350 38.54 16.01 -11.31
CA PRO A 350 37.40 15.20 -10.90
C PRO A 350 36.08 15.83 -11.38
N SER A 351 35.29 15.02 -12.08
CA SER A 351 33.90 15.28 -12.43
C SER A 351 33.00 15.16 -11.22
N MET A 352 32.17 16.17 -11.01
CA MET A 352 31.04 16.14 -10.07
C MET A 352 29.78 15.81 -10.88
N GLN A 353 29.16 14.68 -10.56
CA GLN A 353 27.78 14.34 -10.99
C GLN A 353 26.81 14.76 -9.89
N VAL A 354 25.70 15.35 -10.35
CA VAL A 354 24.48 15.70 -9.62
C VAL A 354 23.67 14.44 -9.35
#